data_61aa8816168b5fb7372d7b7c4adf8af1
#
_entry.id   61aa8816168b5fb7372d7b7c4adf8af1
#
_cell.length_a   1.000
_cell.length_b   1.000
_cell.length_c   1.000
_cell.angle_alpha   90.00
_cell.angle_beta   90.00
_cell.angle_gamma   90.00
#
_symmetry.space_group_name_H-M   'P 1'
#
loop_
_entity.id
_entity.type
_entity.pdbx_description
1 polymer ?
#
loop_
_entity_poly.entity_id
_entity_poly.type
_entity_poly.pdbx_seq_one_letter_code
_entity_poly.pdbx_strand_id
1 'polypeptide(L)'
;MDHPPVYYLFQFAFFYPMVMAFFWMSGGLYYFFRRERQSRDRNDPPPMDESPFASLLIPCHNESDNLDDTIGAALAQRYPDFEVIAINDGSRDDTGARLDALAAVHPRLRVVHLDRNLGKANALRMGA
;
A
#
# COMPACT_ATOMS: atom_id res chain seq x y z
N MET A 1 -38.88 41.26 -11.13
CA MET A 1 -39.29 39.88 -11.51
C MET A 1 -38.63 38.94 -10.52
N ASP A 2 -39.37 38.52 -9.53
CA ASP A 2 -38.82 37.60 -8.52
C ASP A 2 -38.92 36.19 -9.07
N HIS A 3 -37.75 35.55 -9.28
CA HIS A 3 -37.71 34.18 -9.72
C HIS A 3 -38.21 33.26 -8.60
N PRO A 4 -38.91 32.15 -8.93
CA PRO A 4 -39.36 31.21 -7.92
C PRO A 4 -38.17 30.59 -7.17
N PRO A 5 -38.30 30.18 -5.89
CA PRO A 5 -37.21 29.62 -5.09
C PRO A 5 -36.50 28.42 -5.74
N VAL A 6 -37.26 27.65 -6.54
CA VAL A 6 -36.72 26.50 -7.29
C VAL A 6 -35.64 26.90 -8.31
N TYR A 7 -35.73 28.12 -8.86
CA TYR A 7 -34.73 28.63 -9.78
C TYR A 7 -33.38 28.85 -9.11
N TYR A 8 -33.36 29.38 -7.89
CA TYR A 8 -32.13 29.58 -7.12
C TYR A 8 -31.53 28.22 -6.69
N LEU A 9 -32.38 27.23 -6.39
CA LEU A 9 -31.93 25.89 -6.08
C LEU A 9 -31.22 25.23 -7.28
N PHE A 10 -31.79 25.37 -8.49
CA PHE A 10 -31.15 24.87 -9.71
C PHE A 10 -29.83 25.59 -10.03
N GLN A 11 -29.78 26.89 -9.86
CA GLN A 11 -28.54 27.65 -10.01
C GLN A 11 -27.48 27.19 -9.03
N PHE A 12 -27.81 27.03 -7.76
CA PHE A 12 -26.89 26.50 -6.76
C PHE A 12 -26.41 25.09 -7.11
N ALA A 13 -27.33 24.18 -7.44
CA ALA A 13 -27.00 22.80 -7.80
C ALA A 13 -26.07 22.71 -9.02
N PHE A 14 -26.20 23.65 -9.96
CA PHE A 14 -25.36 23.70 -11.16
C PHE A 14 -23.99 24.36 -10.90
N PHE A 15 -24.00 25.54 -10.27
CA PHE A 15 -22.77 26.33 -10.13
C PHE A 15 -21.87 25.86 -8.99
N TYR A 16 -22.43 25.34 -7.91
CA TYR A 16 -21.63 24.90 -6.75
C TYR A 16 -20.64 23.79 -7.10
N PRO A 17 -21.01 22.67 -7.75
CA PRO A 17 -20.07 21.66 -8.18
C PRO A 17 -19.00 22.18 -9.14
N MET A 18 -19.39 23.07 -10.04
CA MET A 18 -18.48 23.67 -11.01
C MET A 18 -17.40 24.52 -10.32
N VAL A 19 -17.80 25.38 -9.38
CA VAL A 19 -16.87 26.20 -8.58
C VAL A 19 -15.97 25.32 -7.73
N MET A 20 -16.52 24.29 -7.09
CA MET A 20 -15.75 23.34 -6.31
C MET A 20 -14.75 22.56 -7.15
N ALA A 21 -15.14 22.09 -8.33
CA ALA A 21 -14.25 21.42 -9.26
C ALA A 21 -13.07 22.31 -9.67
N PHE A 22 -13.34 23.57 -9.99
CA PHE A 22 -12.30 24.56 -10.32
C PHE A 22 -11.35 24.80 -9.14
N PHE A 23 -11.89 24.91 -7.93
CA PHE A 23 -11.09 25.09 -6.71
C PHE A 23 -10.17 23.89 -6.46
N TRP A 24 -10.69 22.67 -6.55
CA TRP A 24 -9.90 21.44 -6.40
C TRP A 24 -8.85 21.28 -7.49
N MET A 25 -9.20 21.57 -8.74
CA MET A 25 -8.25 21.54 -9.85
C MET A 25 -7.10 22.54 -9.63
N SER A 26 -7.43 23.77 -9.21
CA SER A 26 -6.41 24.79 -8.92
C SER A 26 -5.49 24.39 -7.78
N GLY A 27 -6.04 23.80 -6.72
CA GLY A 27 -5.27 23.24 -5.61
C GLY A 27 -4.35 22.09 -6.04
N GLY A 28 -4.86 21.16 -6.84
CA GLY A 28 -4.07 20.07 -7.41
C GLY A 28 -2.94 20.56 -8.31
N LEU A 29 -3.22 21.54 -9.17
CA LEU A 29 -2.24 22.14 -10.05
C LEU A 29 -1.16 22.91 -9.27
N TYR A 30 -1.55 23.67 -8.26
CA TYR A 30 -0.62 24.35 -7.35
C TYR A 30 0.29 23.35 -6.63
N TYR A 31 -0.27 22.25 -6.10
CA TYR A 31 0.48 21.20 -5.42
C TYR A 31 1.48 20.54 -6.39
N PHE A 32 1.03 20.20 -7.62
CA PHE A 32 1.88 19.62 -8.67
C PHE A 32 3.08 20.53 -8.98
N PHE A 33 2.85 21.81 -9.26
CA PHE A 33 3.94 22.73 -9.63
C PHE A 33 4.89 23.03 -8.47
N ARG A 34 4.37 23.08 -7.23
CA ARG A 34 5.19 23.47 -6.09
C ARG A 34 5.92 22.31 -5.45
N ARG A 35 5.39 21.11 -5.49
CA ARG A 35 5.92 19.98 -4.73
C ARG A 35 6.30 18.78 -5.59
N GLU A 36 5.48 18.42 -6.51
CA GLU A 36 5.68 17.19 -7.30
C GLU A 36 6.69 17.40 -8.43
N ARG A 37 6.68 18.57 -9.06
CA ARG A 37 7.67 18.94 -10.09
C ARG A 37 9.08 19.12 -9.53
N GLN A 38 9.22 19.43 -8.23
CA GLN A 38 10.51 19.54 -7.55
C GLN A 38 10.95 18.22 -6.90
N SER A 39 10.07 17.25 -6.79
CA SER A 39 10.39 15.92 -6.29
C SER A 39 11.24 15.23 -7.36
N ARG A 40 12.52 15.14 -7.11
CA ARG A 40 13.47 14.34 -7.89
C ARG A 40 12.93 12.93 -8.02
N ASP A 41 13.25 12.31 -9.13
CA ASP A 41 12.86 10.99 -9.56
C ASP A 41 12.49 10.05 -8.39
N ARG A 42 11.27 9.53 -8.37
CA ARG A 42 10.81 8.54 -7.38
C ARG A 42 11.73 7.32 -7.28
N ASN A 43 12.54 7.10 -8.32
CA ASN A 43 13.48 5.99 -8.41
C ASN A 43 14.85 6.31 -7.79
N ASP A 44 15.09 7.58 -7.40
CA ASP A 44 16.34 8.01 -6.77
C ASP A 44 16.02 8.79 -5.47
N PRO A 45 15.61 8.08 -4.40
CA PRO A 45 15.36 8.71 -3.12
C PRO A 45 16.67 9.33 -2.58
N PRO A 46 16.59 10.45 -1.82
CA PRO A 46 17.76 11.03 -1.21
C PRO A 46 18.49 9.99 -0.34
N PRO A 47 19.83 10.02 -0.31
CA PRO A 47 20.57 9.12 0.57
C PRO A 47 20.11 9.34 2.02
N MET A 48 19.87 8.25 2.72
CA MET A 48 19.59 8.29 4.15
C MET A 48 20.91 8.31 4.91
N ASP A 49 21.04 9.21 5.88
CA ASP A 49 22.23 9.27 6.75
C ASP A 49 22.34 8.03 7.64
N GLU A 50 21.19 7.46 8.01
CA GLU A 50 21.06 6.20 8.74
C GLU A 50 19.97 5.34 8.13
N SER A 51 20.22 4.04 8.00
CA SER A 51 19.24 3.06 7.53
C SER A 51 18.88 2.11 8.69
N PRO A 52 17.83 2.42 9.46
CA PRO A 52 17.39 1.54 10.53
C PRO A 52 16.94 0.19 9.96
N PHE A 53 17.11 -0.89 10.74
CA PHE A 53 16.59 -2.21 10.37
C PHE A 53 15.08 -2.14 10.14
N ALA A 54 14.60 -2.73 9.05
CA ALA A 54 13.19 -2.72 8.66
C ALA A 54 12.64 -4.13 8.54
N SER A 55 11.47 -4.39 9.12
CA SER A 55 10.73 -5.64 8.93
C SER A 55 9.52 -5.39 8.03
N LEU A 56 9.47 -6.11 6.91
CA LEU A 56 8.36 -6.06 5.97
C LEU A 56 7.39 -7.21 6.24
N LEU A 57 6.22 -6.92 6.79
CA LEU A 57 5.20 -7.90 7.14
C LEU A 57 4.22 -8.11 5.99
N ILE A 58 4.05 -9.36 5.54
CA ILE A 58 3.18 -9.73 4.43
C ILE A 58 2.19 -10.79 4.89
N PRO A 59 0.93 -10.44 5.15
CA PRO A 59 -0.11 -11.42 5.45
C PRO A 59 -0.56 -12.12 4.17
N CYS A 60 -0.50 -13.45 4.15
CA CYS A 60 -0.88 -14.31 3.05
C CYS A 60 -2.04 -15.22 3.45
N HIS A 61 -3.08 -15.32 2.63
CA HIS A 61 -4.19 -16.24 2.84
C HIS A 61 -4.74 -16.78 1.52
N ASN A 62 -4.50 -18.05 1.22
CA ASN A 62 -4.88 -18.73 -0.03
C ASN A 62 -4.38 -17.96 -1.27
N GLU A 63 -3.09 -17.67 -1.29
CA GLU A 63 -2.44 -16.88 -2.36
C GLU A 63 -1.34 -17.69 -3.07
N SER A 64 -1.44 -19.01 -3.09
CA SER A 64 -0.42 -19.90 -3.67
C SER A 64 0.02 -19.48 -5.08
N ASP A 65 -0.89 -19.00 -5.93
CA ASP A 65 -0.60 -18.68 -7.33
C ASP A 65 0.28 -17.42 -7.52
N ASN A 66 0.17 -16.45 -6.61
CA ASN A 66 0.88 -15.17 -6.73
C ASN A 66 2.03 -15.03 -5.71
N LEU A 67 2.28 -16.08 -4.93
CA LEU A 67 3.19 -16.04 -3.80
C LEU A 67 4.63 -15.73 -4.21
N ASP A 68 5.13 -16.40 -5.25
CA ASP A 68 6.50 -16.24 -5.72
C ASP A 68 6.77 -14.82 -6.22
N ASP A 69 5.82 -14.23 -6.94
CA ASP A 69 5.93 -12.84 -7.42
C ASP A 69 5.90 -11.86 -6.25
N THR A 70 4.99 -12.08 -5.29
CA THR A 70 4.84 -11.18 -4.13
C THR A 70 6.07 -11.21 -3.23
N ILE A 71 6.53 -12.40 -2.85
CA ILE A 71 7.71 -12.57 -1.99
C ILE A 71 8.98 -12.16 -2.73
N GLY A 72 9.09 -12.52 -4.02
CA GLY A 72 10.21 -12.13 -4.87
C GLY A 72 10.35 -10.60 -4.96
N ALA A 73 9.25 -9.88 -5.19
CA ALA A 73 9.23 -8.42 -5.23
C ALA A 73 9.59 -7.81 -3.85
N ALA A 74 9.15 -8.41 -2.76
CA ALA A 74 9.47 -7.99 -1.41
C ALA A 74 10.98 -8.16 -1.12
N LEU A 75 11.56 -9.28 -1.50
CA LEU A 75 12.99 -9.57 -1.31
C LEU A 75 13.91 -8.74 -2.23
N ALA A 76 13.38 -8.24 -3.35
CA ALA A 76 14.10 -7.41 -4.31
C ALA A 76 14.18 -5.92 -3.90
N GLN A 77 13.70 -5.54 -2.74
CA GLN A 77 13.75 -4.15 -2.28
C GLN A 77 15.18 -3.63 -2.15
N ARG A 78 15.40 -2.38 -2.60
CA ARG A 78 16.70 -1.70 -2.50
C ARG A 78 16.84 -1.03 -1.13
N TYR A 79 16.80 -1.83 -0.08
CA TYR A 79 17.03 -1.37 1.29
C TYR A 79 18.19 -2.18 1.88
N PRO A 80 19.16 -1.55 2.58
CA PRO A 80 20.39 -2.24 2.98
C PRO A 80 20.14 -3.31 4.05
N ASP A 81 19.30 -3.03 5.04
CA ASP A 81 19.14 -3.90 6.21
C ASP A 81 17.66 -4.13 6.52
N PHE A 82 17.13 -5.27 6.05
CA PHE A 82 15.72 -5.62 6.23
C PHE A 82 15.50 -7.13 6.25
N GLU A 83 14.37 -7.50 6.82
CA GLU A 83 13.78 -8.84 6.72
C GLU A 83 12.38 -8.80 6.13
N VAL A 84 11.95 -9.92 5.58
CA VAL A 84 10.56 -10.16 5.14
C VAL A 84 9.95 -11.20 6.07
N ILE A 85 8.81 -10.87 6.68
CA ILE A 85 8.04 -11.78 7.53
C ILE A 85 6.73 -12.09 6.82
N ALA A 86 6.64 -13.28 6.22
CA ALA A 86 5.41 -13.76 5.61
C ALA A 86 4.54 -14.45 6.68
N ILE A 87 3.30 -14.02 6.80
CA ILE A 87 2.37 -14.52 7.81
C ILE A 87 1.27 -15.33 7.10
N ASN A 88 1.34 -16.64 7.19
CA ASN A 88 0.28 -17.51 6.69
C ASN A 88 -0.93 -17.47 7.63
N ASP A 89 -1.96 -16.74 7.28
CA ASP A 89 -3.18 -16.55 8.06
C ASP A 89 -4.16 -17.73 7.87
N GLY A 90 -3.74 -18.93 8.27
CA GLY A 90 -4.55 -20.14 8.24
C GLY A 90 -5.00 -20.53 6.83
N SER A 91 -4.10 -20.50 5.83
CA SER A 91 -4.41 -20.96 4.47
C SER A 91 -4.76 -22.43 4.42
N ARG A 92 -5.60 -22.82 3.47
CA ARG A 92 -6.06 -24.19 3.24
C ARG A 92 -5.48 -24.79 1.95
N ASP A 93 -4.84 -23.96 1.14
CA ASP A 93 -4.12 -24.32 -0.08
C ASP A 93 -2.62 -24.53 0.18
N ASP A 94 -1.83 -24.65 -0.87
CA ASP A 94 -0.38 -24.87 -0.79
C ASP A 94 0.43 -23.64 -0.36
N THR A 95 -0.21 -22.51 0.01
CA THR A 95 0.47 -21.26 0.42
C THR A 95 1.49 -21.53 1.53
N GLY A 96 1.12 -22.29 2.57
CA GLY A 96 2.02 -22.56 3.70
C GLY A 96 3.27 -23.33 3.27
N ALA A 97 3.10 -24.43 2.53
CA ALA A 97 4.22 -25.27 2.08
C ALA A 97 5.16 -24.51 1.11
N ARG A 98 4.60 -23.64 0.26
CA ARG A 98 5.39 -22.80 -0.65
C ARG A 98 6.18 -21.73 0.10
N LEU A 99 5.59 -21.12 1.12
CA LEU A 99 6.29 -20.17 2.00
C LEU A 99 7.49 -20.81 2.69
N ASP A 100 7.33 -22.03 3.22
CA ASP A 100 8.42 -22.77 3.84
C ASP A 100 9.54 -23.10 2.85
N ALA A 101 9.18 -23.52 1.64
CA ALA A 101 10.15 -23.77 0.57
C ALA A 101 10.93 -22.49 0.19
N LEU A 102 10.27 -21.35 0.11
CA LEU A 102 10.90 -20.06 -0.17
C LEU A 102 11.82 -19.63 1.00
N ALA A 103 11.40 -19.82 2.25
CA ALA A 103 12.22 -19.48 3.41
C ALA A 103 13.50 -20.33 3.51
N ALA A 104 13.44 -21.58 3.06
CA ALA A 104 14.61 -22.46 3.04
C ALA A 104 15.74 -21.95 2.13
N VAL A 105 15.42 -21.17 1.08
CA VAL A 105 16.40 -20.64 0.11
C VAL A 105 16.68 -19.13 0.28
N HIS A 106 15.87 -18.42 1.06
CA HIS A 106 16.00 -16.98 1.28
C HIS A 106 16.24 -16.65 2.76
N PRO A 107 17.47 -16.40 3.21
CA PRO A 107 17.79 -16.14 4.63
C PRO A 107 17.08 -14.89 5.23
N ARG A 108 16.65 -13.95 4.39
CA ARG A 108 15.91 -12.75 4.80
C ARG A 108 14.40 -12.97 4.94
N LEU A 109 13.90 -14.17 4.57
CA LEU A 109 12.48 -14.50 4.68
C LEU A 109 12.24 -15.34 5.94
N ARG A 110 11.37 -14.87 6.80
CA ARG A 110 10.79 -15.62 7.93
C ARG A 110 9.32 -15.93 7.65
N VAL A 111 8.87 -17.08 8.10
CA VAL A 111 7.46 -17.49 7.97
C VAL A 111 6.85 -17.68 9.34
N VAL A 112 5.64 -17.15 9.53
CA VAL A 112 4.80 -17.34 10.71
C VAL A 112 3.51 -18.01 10.25
N HIS A 113 3.18 -19.16 10.81
CA HIS A 113 1.92 -19.86 10.52
C HIS A 113 0.91 -19.62 11.65
N LEU A 114 -0.30 -19.20 11.29
CA LEU A 114 -1.43 -19.12 12.19
C LEU A 114 -2.34 -20.33 12.00
N ASP A 115 -2.84 -20.92 13.07
CA ASP A 115 -3.69 -22.11 13.04
C ASP A 115 -5.02 -21.89 12.31
N ARG A 116 -5.49 -20.66 12.27
CA ARG A 116 -6.76 -20.27 11.63
C ARG A 116 -6.69 -18.85 11.11
N ASN A 117 -7.53 -18.56 10.14
CA ASN A 117 -7.69 -17.20 9.64
C ASN A 117 -8.26 -16.29 10.75
N LEU A 118 -7.47 -15.31 11.14
CA LEU A 118 -7.82 -14.28 12.12
C LEU A 118 -8.05 -12.91 11.48
N GLY A 119 -7.87 -12.83 10.17
CA GLY A 119 -7.98 -11.61 9.39
C GLY A 119 -6.71 -10.77 9.40
N LYS A 120 -6.52 -9.97 8.34
CA LYS A 120 -5.30 -9.21 8.03
C LYS A 120 -4.75 -8.41 9.22
N ALA A 121 -5.61 -7.72 9.97
CA ALA A 121 -5.17 -6.89 11.10
C ALA A 121 -4.57 -7.72 12.25
N ASN A 122 -5.14 -8.89 12.54
CA ASN A 122 -4.63 -9.79 13.56
C ASN A 122 -3.36 -10.49 13.09
N ALA A 123 -3.32 -10.94 11.84
CA ALA A 123 -2.12 -11.52 11.25
C ALA A 123 -0.91 -10.57 11.37
N LEU A 124 -1.08 -9.30 11.00
CA LEU A 124 -0.04 -8.28 11.15
C LEU A 124 0.42 -8.07 12.60
N ARG A 125 -0.51 -8.11 13.57
CA ARG A 125 -0.17 -8.01 15.00
C ARG A 125 0.61 -9.20 15.53
N MET A 126 0.40 -10.38 14.97
CA MET A 126 1.09 -11.60 15.37
C MET A 126 2.49 -11.70 14.73
N GLY A 127 2.71 -11.02 13.62
CA GLY A 127 4.01 -10.97 12.95
C GLY A 127 4.94 -9.86 13.47
N ALA A 128 4.41 -8.86 14.16
CA ALA A 128 5.17 -7.74 14.73
C ALA A 128 5.71 -8.07 16.10
#